data_dd4721d152a28722cbcaf7bd05b7e1d1
#
_entry.id   dd4721d152a28722cbcaf7bd05b7e1d1
#
_cell.length_a   1.000
_cell.length_b   1.000
_cell.length_c   1.000
_cell.angle_alpha   90.00
_cell.angle_beta   90.00
_cell.angle_gamma   90.00
#
_symmetry.space_group_name_H-M   'P 1'
#
loop_
_entity.id
_entity.type
_entity.pdbx_description
1 polymer ?
#
loop_
_entity_poly.entity_id
_entity_poly.type
_entity_poly.pdbx_seq_one_letter_code
_entity_poly.pdbx_strand_id
1 'polypeptide(L)'
;MNEFLFTSESVSEGHPDKVADQISDSILDAILAQDPYARVAAETLVNTGLVVLAGEITTSANVDYINVARDCIKRIGYDNTEYGIDYKGCAVLVAYDKQSPDIAQGVDRASHEYMDQGAGDQGLMFGYACDETPTLMPLPIYLAHRVVERQSQLRRDGRLNWLRPDAKAQVTIRYVDGKPHAIDTVLLSTQHSPEMSLETIREAVIEDIIKPLLPQELIKGDIKYLVNPTGRFVIGGPQGDCGLTGRKIIVDTYGGSAPHGGGAFSGKDPSKVDRSAAYAGRYIAKNIVAAGLATKCLIQISYAIGVALPTSVWVTSYGTGKISDEKIAELVKKHFDLRPKGIVQMLELLRPIYTNTAAYGHFGREEPEFTWEATDKASALRADAGL
;
A
#
# COMPACT_ATOMS: atom_id res chain seq x y z
N MET A 1 -12.01 -15.04 28.71
CA MET A 1 -11.49 -15.33 27.35
C MET A 1 -12.25 -14.41 26.40
N ASN A 2 -11.56 -13.42 25.81
CA ASN A 2 -12.16 -12.51 24.85
C ASN A 2 -11.90 -13.08 23.46
N GLU A 3 -12.98 -13.50 22.78
CA GLU A 3 -12.92 -14.10 21.44
C GLU A 3 -13.68 -13.22 20.45
N PHE A 4 -13.06 -12.97 19.28
CA PHE A 4 -13.70 -12.22 18.19
C PHE A 4 -13.14 -12.64 16.83
N LEU A 5 -13.89 -12.36 15.77
CA LEU A 5 -13.45 -12.50 14.38
C LEU A 5 -13.05 -11.14 13.83
N PHE A 6 -11.93 -11.10 13.12
CA PHE A 6 -11.47 -9.90 12.42
C PHE A 6 -11.13 -10.24 10.97
N THR A 7 -11.56 -9.38 10.05
CA THR A 7 -11.42 -9.59 8.62
C THR A 7 -10.69 -8.44 7.97
N SER A 8 -9.74 -8.77 7.08
CA SER A 8 -9.16 -7.81 6.13
C SER A 8 -9.36 -8.29 4.70
N GLU A 9 -9.38 -7.35 3.77
CA GLU A 9 -9.44 -7.62 2.34
C GLU A 9 -8.21 -7.10 1.61
N SER A 10 -7.92 -7.71 0.47
CA SER A 10 -6.94 -7.21 -0.50
C SER A 10 -7.45 -7.44 -1.92
N VAL A 11 -6.84 -6.73 -2.87
CA VAL A 11 -7.17 -6.85 -4.28
C VAL A 11 -5.90 -7.06 -5.11
N SER A 12 -6.04 -7.73 -6.25
CA SER A 12 -4.92 -7.98 -7.15
C SER A 12 -4.50 -6.74 -7.92
N GLU A 13 -3.35 -6.84 -8.59
CA GLU A 13 -2.84 -5.81 -9.50
C GLU A 13 -3.79 -5.45 -10.65
N GLY A 14 -4.68 -6.37 -11.03
CA GLY A 14 -5.67 -6.16 -12.09
C GLY A 14 -7.00 -5.59 -11.62
N HIS A 15 -7.20 -5.38 -10.31
CA HIS A 15 -8.37 -4.66 -9.83
C HIS A 15 -8.39 -3.22 -10.37
N PRO A 16 -9.52 -2.68 -10.82
CA PRO A 16 -9.59 -1.36 -11.48
C PRO A 16 -8.90 -0.24 -10.70
N ASP A 17 -9.16 -0.12 -9.40
CA ASP A 17 -8.51 0.90 -8.56
C ASP A 17 -7.00 0.69 -8.48
N LYS A 18 -6.52 -0.57 -8.47
CA LYS A 18 -5.10 -0.86 -8.46
C LYS A 18 -4.43 -0.69 -9.82
N VAL A 19 -5.15 -0.86 -10.89
CA VAL A 19 -4.69 -0.45 -12.22
C VAL A 19 -4.44 1.05 -12.25
N ALA A 20 -5.37 1.85 -11.73
CA ALA A 20 -5.23 3.30 -11.62
C ALA A 20 -4.03 3.71 -10.75
N ASP A 21 -3.88 3.11 -9.57
CA ASP A 21 -2.75 3.35 -8.67
C ASP A 21 -1.40 3.04 -9.34
N GLN A 22 -1.30 1.91 -10.01
CA GLN A 22 -0.08 1.50 -10.72
C GLN A 22 0.27 2.41 -11.88
N ILE A 23 -0.71 2.91 -12.63
CA ILE A 23 -0.47 3.88 -13.70
C ILE A 23 0.04 5.19 -13.11
N SER A 24 -0.60 5.71 -12.07
CA SER A 24 -0.19 6.94 -11.38
C SER A 24 1.24 6.84 -10.82
N ASP A 25 1.61 5.74 -10.18
CA ASP A 25 2.96 5.53 -9.67
C ASP A 25 3.99 5.23 -10.78
N SER A 26 3.59 4.62 -11.89
CA SER A 26 4.49 4.47 -13.05
C SER A 26 4.83 5.81 -13.70
N ILE A 27 3.87 6.74 -13.74
CA ILE A 27 4.10 8.11 -14.19
C ILE A 27 5.02 8.85 -13.24
N LEU A 28 4.80 8.74 -11.93
CA LEU A 28 5.67 9.31 -10.91
C LEU A 28 7.11 8.81 -11.08
N ASP A 29 7.32 7.51 -11.21
CA ASP A 29 8.65 6.92 -11.36
C ASP A 29 9.35 7.38 -12.66
N ALA A 30 8.61 7.46 -13.77
CA ALA A 30 9.14 7.95 -15.04
C ALA A 30 9.61 9.43 -14.96
N ILE A 31 8.94 10.24 -14.14
CA ILE A 31 9.32 11.61 -13.86
C ILE A 31 10.53 11.67 -12.95
N LEU A 32 10.50 10.97 -11.79
CA LEU A 32 11.57 10.99 -10.80
C LEU A 32 12.90 10.45 -11.34
N ALA A 33 12.86 9.55 -12.30
CA ALA A 33 14.07 9.06 -12.99
C ALA A 33 14.83 10.16 -13.73
N GLN A 34 14.18 11.25 -14.13
CA GLN A 34 14.76 12.38 -14.85
C GLN A 34 14.84 13.64 -13.99
N ASP A 35 13.90 13.82 -13.07
CA ASP A 35 13.76 15.00 -12.20
C ASP A 35 13.35 14.56 -10.79
N PRO A 36 14.33 14.25 -9.90
CA PRO A 36 14.07 13.78 -8.55
C PRO A 36 13.30 14.78 -7.66
N TYR A 37 13.34 16.06 -8.03
CA TYR A 37 12.70 17.13 -7.27
C TYR A 37 11.37 17.59 -7.87
N ALA A 38 10.85 16.88 -8.86
CA ALA A 38 9.55 17.17 -9.46
C ALA A 38 8.42 17.20 -8.41
N ARG A 39 7.42 18.04 -8.67
CA ARG A 39 6.17 18.07 -7.91
C ARG A 39 5.11 17.35 -8.71
N VAL A 40 4.60 16.25 -8.17
CA VAL A 40 3.70 15.35 -8.87
C VAL A 40 2.51 15.00 -7.98
N ALA A 41 1.32 15.22 -8.51
CA ALA A 41 0.05 14.71 -8.02
C ALA A 41 -0.70 14.13 -9.23
N ALA A 42 -0.38 12.90 -9.58
CA ALA A 42 -0.92 12.21 -10.75
C ALA A 42 -2.11 11.33 -10.36
N GLU A 43 -3.27 11.67 -10.87
CA GLU A 43 -4.52 10.93 -10.69
C GLU A 43 -4.88 10.20 -11.99
N THR A 44 -5.43 9.01 -11.85
CA THR A 44 -5.84 8.17 -12.98
C THR A 44 -7.26 7.67 -12.77
N LEU A 45 -8.07 7.74 -13.83
CA LEU A 45 -9.35 7.04 -13.94
C LEU A 45 -9.21 5.99 -15.05
N VAL A 46 -9.67 4.78 -14.78
CA VAL A 46 -9.76 3.71 -15.78
C VAL A 46 -11.18 3.18 -15.88
N ASN A 47 -11.63 2.93 -17.11
CA ASN A 47 -12.92 2.33 -17.40
C ASN A 47 -12.80 1.50 -18.69
N THR A 48 -13.90 0.94 -19.18
CA THR A 48 -13.91 0.16 -20.45
C THR A 48 -13.23 0.94 -21.57
N GLY A 49 -12.08 0.42 -22.04
CA GLY A 49 -11.33 1.00 -23.16
C GLY A 49 -10.80 2.42 -22.96
N LEU A 50 -10.83 2.97 -21.75
CA LEU A 50 -10.50 4.37 -21.47
C LEU A 50 -9.57 4.51 -20.27
N VAL A 51 -8.56 5.37 -20.39
CA VAL A 51 -7.72 5.90 -19.33
C VAL A 51 -7.77 7.43 -19.39
N VAL A 52 -8.00 8.06 -18.25
CA VAL A 52 -7.88 9.51 -18.09
C VAL A 52 -6.79 9.79 -17.06
N LEU A 53 -5.79 10.55 -17.48
CA LEU A 53 -4.68 11.02 -16.64
C LEU A 53 -4.92 12.49 -16.35
N ALA A 54 -5.06 12.84 -15.07
CA ALA A 54 -5.33 14.21 -14.64
C ALA A 54 -4.52 14.53 -13.38
N GLY A 55 -4.50 15.79 -12.99
CA GLY A 55 -3.78 16.25 -11.79
C GLY A 55 -2.77 17.35 -12.09
N GLU A 56 -1.82 17.57 -11.20
CA GLU A 56 -0.85 18.64 -11.30
C GLU A 56 0.57 18.08 -11.32
N ILE A 57 1.35 18.50 -12.32
CA ILE A 57 2.76 18.13 -12.50
C ILE A 57 3.59 19.37 -12.81
N THR A 58 4.61 19.60 -11.99
CA THR A 58 5.66 20.60 -12.25
C THR A 58 6.99 19.87 -12.30
N THR A 59 7.57 19.77 -13.51
CA THR A 59 8.81 19.03 -13.74
C THR A 59 9.57 19.56 -14.95
N SER A 60 10.88 19.31 -14.97
CA SER A 60 11.75 19.47 -16.14
C SER A 60 11.84 18.19 -16.98
N ALA A 61 11.30 17.07 -16.50
CA ALA A 61 11.32 15.80 -17.21
C ALA A 61 10.44 15.84 -18.47
N ASN A 62 10.87 15.09 -19.49
CA ASN A 62 10.08 14.86 -20.71
C ASN A 62 9.62 13.41 -20.74
N VAL A 63 8.34 13.19 -20.42
CA VAL A 63 7.75 11.86 -20.26
C VAL A 63 6.63 11.65 -21.26
N ASP A 64 6.65 10.52 -21.96
CA ASP A 64 5.52 10.05 -22.77
C ASP A 64 4.51 9.34 -21.87
N TYR A 65 3.60 10.13 -21.28
CA TYR A 65 2.58 9.63 -20.34
C TYR A 65 1.68 8.54 -20.96
N ILE A 66 1.39 8.64 -22.25
CA ILE A 66 0.54 7.68 -22.96
C ILE A 66 1.23 6.31 -22.99
N ASN A 67 2.50 6.27 -23.38
CA ASN A 67 3.23 5.01 -23.43
C ASN A 67 3.51 4.44 -22.03
N VAL A 68 3.80 5.27 -21.03
CA VAL A 68 3.92 4.82 -19.62
C VAL A 68 2.64 4.13 -19.15
N ALA A 69 1.47 4.72 -19.42
CA ALA A 69 0.20 4.11 -19.05
C ALA A 69 -0.05 2.78 -19.79
N ARG A 70 0.24 2.72 -21.10
CA ARG A 70 0.10 1.50 -21.91
C ARG A 70 1.02 0.38 -21.44
N ASP A 71 2.28 0.68 -21.15
CA ASP A 71 3.26 -0.29 -20.65
C ASP A 71 2.84 -0.84 -19.27
N CYS A 72 2.26 -0.01 -18.41
CA CYS A 72 1.70 -0.43 -17.14
C CYS A 72 0.53 -1.41 -17.35
N ILE A 73 -0.43 -1.07 -18.21
CA ILE A 73 -1.59 -1.92 -18.55
C ILE A 73 -1.13 -3.27 -19.11
N LYS A 74 -0.12 -3.24 -20.01
CA LYS A 74 0.49 -4.45 -20.58
C LYS A 74 1.15 -5.32 -19.50
N ARG A 75 1.92 -4.72 -18.59
CA ARG A 75 2.60 -5.43 -17.49
C ARG A 75 1.60 -6.12 -16.57
N ILE A 76 0.45 -5.48 -16.29
CA ILE A 76 -0.63 -6.05 -15.47
C ILE A 76 -1.25 -7.27 -16.16
N GLY A 77 -1.24 -7.32 -17.50
CA GLY A 77 -1.78 -8.44 -18.27
C GLY A 77 -3.10 -8.14 -18.97
N TYR A 78 -3.44 -6.88 -19.15
CA TYR A 78 -4.54 -6.46 -20.03
C TYR A 78 -4.02 -6.30 -21.47
N ASP A 79 -3.84 -7.43 -22.13
CA ASP A 79 -3.22 -7.57 -23.45
C ASP A 79 -4.16 -8.13 -24.52
N ASN A 80 -5.43 -8.33 -24.17
CA ASN A 80 -6.48 -8.84 -25.04
C ASN A 80 -7.72 -7.94 -24.98
N THR A 81 -8.27 -7.58 -26.13
CA THR A 81 -9.48 -6.76 -26.27
C THR A 81 -10.72 -7.37 -25.58
N GLU A 82 -10.78 -8.70 -25.45
CA GLU A 82 -11.84 -9.40 -24.74
C GLU A 82 -11.90 -9.06 -23.22
N TYR A 83 -10.83 -8.46 -22.68
CA TYR A 83 -10.78 -8.04 -21.28
C TYR A 83 -11.40 -6.65 -21.05
N GLY A 84 -11.95 -6.04 -22.13
CA GLY A 84 -12.63 -4.75 -22.08
C GLY A 84 -11.70 -3.54 -22.00
N ILE A 85 -10.44 -3.76 -21.72
CA ILE A 85 -9.34 -2.80 -21.87
C ILE A 85 -8.10 -3.58 -22.32
N ASP A 86 -7.38 -3.05 -23.30
CA ASP A 86 -6.09 -3.56 -23.71
C ASP A 86 -5.10 -2.42 -23.95
N TYR A 87 -3.83 -2.70 -23.76
CA TYR A 87 -2.77 -1.68 -23.83
C TYR A 87 -2.60 -1.07 -25.23
N LYS A 88 -3.01 -1.76 -26.30
CA LYS A 88 -2.86 -1.28 -27.69
C LYS A 88 -4.02 -0.36 -28.09
N GLY A 89 -5.23 -0.77 -27.75
CA GLY A 89 -6.47 -0.16 -28.27
C GLY A 89 -7.12 0.85 -27.33
N CYS A 90 -6.77 0.90 -26.04
CA CYS A 90 -7.42 1.82 -25.11
C CYS A 90 -7.14 3.28 -25.46
N ALA A 91 -8.13 4.14 -25.30
CA ALA A 91 -7.96 5.60 -25.36
C ALA A 91 -7.22 6.07 -24.09
N VAL A 92 -6.25 6.97 -24.26
CA VAL A 92 -5.55 7.62 -23.13
C VAL A 92 -5.68 9.13 -23.31
N LEU A 93 -6.41 9.77 -22.40
CA LEU A 93 -6.57 11.22 -22.34
C LEU A 93 -5.63 11.79 -21.29
N VAL A 94 -4.92 12.86 -21.62
CA VAL A 94 -3.97 13.52 -20.73
C VAL A 94 -4.43 14.94 -20.46
N ALA A 95 -4.65 15.27 -19.17
CA ALA A 95 -5.14 16.55 -18.68
C ALA A 95 -4.36 16.96 -17.42
N TYR A 96 -3.02 17.04 -17.54
CA TYR A 96 -2.17 17.53 -16.44
C TYR A 96 -2.00 19.05 -16.52
N ASP A 97 -2.23 19.70 -15.38
CA ASP A 97 -1.96 21.12 -15.16
C ASP A 97 -0.65 21.33 -14.39
N LYS A 98 -0.20 22.58 -14.26
CA LYS A 98 0.91 22.93 -13.37
C LYS A 98 0.40 23.14 -11.94
N GLN A 99 1.22 22.81 -10.95
CA GLN A 99 0.90 23.07 -9.54
C GLN A 99 0.59 24.56 -9.32
N SER A 100 -0.44 24.83 -8.48
CA SER A 100 -0.82 26.19 -8.10
C SER A 100 0.38 26.95 -7.48
N PRO A 101 0.66 28.19 -7.93
CA PRO A 101 1.68 29.04 -7.33
C PRO A 101 1.46 29.32 -5.84
N ASP A 102 0.19 29.34 -5.40
CA ASP A 102 -0.16 29.57 -3.99
C ASP A 102 0.27 28.41 -3.08
N ILE A 103 0.15 27.18 -3.58
CA ILE A 103 0.64 25.99 -2.87
C ILE A 103 2.16 25.94 -2.89
N ALA A 104 2.79 26.26 -4.03
CA ALA A 104 4.23 26.25 -4.20
C ALA A 104 4.95 27.19 -3.20
N GLN A 105 4.36 28.34 -2.84
CA GLN A 105 4.94 29.27 -1.87
C GLN A 105 5.26 28.63 -0.50
N GLY A 106 4.40 27.71 -0.03
CA GLY A 106 4.59 27.03 1.25
C GLY A 106 5.69 25.95 1.23
N VAL A 107 5.87 25.33 0.06
CA VAL A 107 6.81 24.22 -0.15
C VAL A 107 8.18 24.71 -0.62
N ASP A 108 8.21 25.76 -1.46
CA ASP A 108 9.43 26.24 -2.13
C ASP A 108 10.15 27.39 -1.37
N ARG A 109 9.59 27.91 -0.26
CA ARG A 109 10.25 28.89 0.61
C ARG A 109 11.63 28.48 1.09
N ALA A 110 11.98 27.24 0.93
CA ALA A 110 13.23 26.63 1.37
C ALA A 110 14.36 26.70 0.35
N SER A 111 14.32 27.57 -0.65
CA SER A 111 15.43 27.67 -1.62
C SER A 111 16.77 28.08 -1.02
N HIS A 112 16.85 28.53 0.24
CA HIS A 112 18.07 28.95 0.92
C HIS A 112 18.42 28.18 2.21
N GLU A 113 17.46 27.53 2.90
CA GLU A 113 17.75 26.67 4.03
C GLU A 113 17.03 25.34 3.88
N TYR A 114 17.78 24.35 3.53
CA TYR A 114 17.33 23.02 3.09
C TYR A 114 16.45 22.27 4.10
N MET A 115 16.43 22.66 5.36
CA MET A 115 15.69 21.96 6.43
C MET A 115 14.34 22.63 6.78
N ASP A 116 14.05 23.79 6.25
CA ASP A 116 12.82 24.55 6.56
C ASP A 116 11.69 24.37 5.54
N GLN A 117 11.80 23.36 4.65
CA GLN A 117 10.71 23.01 3.77
C GLN A 117 9.47 22.64 4.60
N GLY A 118 8.40 23.42 4.48
CA GLY A 118 7.12 23.15 5.13
C GLY A 118 6.39 21.97 4.51
N ALA A 119 5.46 21.42 5.28
CA ALA A 119 4.54 20.41 4.74
C ALA A 119 3.72 21.00 3.58
N GLY A 120 3.56 20.21 2.51
CA GLY A 120 2.81 20.63 1.32
C GLY A 120 1.30 20.70 1.54
N ASP A 121 0.80 20.13 2.63
CA ASP A 121 -0.60 20.15 3.04
C ASP A 121 -0.71 20.00 4.56
N GLN A 122 -1.88 20.29 5.10
CA GLN A 122 -2.28 19.85 6.43
C GLN A 122 -2.72 18.38 6.39
N GLY A 123 -2.60 17.67 7.51
CA GLY A 123 -3.09 16.30 7.59
C GLY A 123 -2.60 15.57 8.82
N LEU A 124 -3.12 14.37 8.96
CA LEU A 124 -2.68 13.42 9.99
C LEU A 124 -2.43 12.06 9.34
N MET A 125 -1.35 11.40 9.76
CA MET A 125 -0.90 10.12 9.22
C MET A 125 -0.68 9.14 10.36
N PHE A 126 -0.94 7.87 10.09
CA PHE A 126 -0.73 6.80 11.06
C PHE A 126 0.32 5.82 10.60
N GLY A 127 1.11 5.34 11.55
CA GLY A 127 1.97 4.18 11.39
C GLY A 127 1.61 3.10 12.40
N TYR A 128 1.68 1.84 11.99
CA TYR A 128 1.35 0.70 12.85
C TYR A 128 2.32 -0.46 12.63
N ALA A 129 2.54 -1.22 13.70
CA ALA A 129 3.20 -2.52 13.68
C ALA A 129 2.70 -3.40 14.83
N CYS A 130 2.73 -4.71 14.61
CA CYS A 130 2.42 -5.70 15.64
C CYS A 130 3.25 -6.98 15.41
N ASP A 131 3.38 -7.81 16.44
CA ASP A 131 4.18 -9.04 16.43
C ASP A 131 3.43 -10.27 15.88
N GLU A 132 2.42 -10.06 15.03
CA GLU A 132 1.57 -11.14 14.52
C GLU A 132 2.19 -11.90 13.33
N THR A 133 3.12 -11.29 12.60
CA THR A 133 3.77 -11.86 11.42
C THR A 133 5.26 -11.55 11.39
N PRO A 134 6.08 -12.26 10.61
CA PRO A 134 7.52 -11.97 10.49
C PRO A 134 7.83 -10.55 10.04
N THR A 135 6.96 -9.95 9.22
CA THR A 135 7.11 -8.56 8.74
C THR A 135 6.49 -7.52 9.68
N LEU A 136 6.03 -7.95 10.86
CA LEU A 136 5.38 -7.10 11.87
C LEU A 136 4.13 -6.39 11.36
N MET A 137 3.36 -7.10 10.53
CA MET A 137 2.06 -6.69 10.02
C MET A 137 0.93 -7.45 10.69
N PRO A 138 -0.30 -6.89 10.72
CA PRO A 138 -1.49 -7.65 11.12
C PRO A 138 -1.71 -8.87 10.21
N LEU A 139 -2.01 -10.01 10.81
CA LEU A 139 -2.12 -11.27 10.09
C LEU A 139 -3.22 -11.28 8.99
N PRO A 140 -4.43 -10.73 9.21
CA PRO A 140 -5.50 -10.80 8.21
C PRO A 140 -5.11 -10.11 6.89
N ILE A 141 -4.58 -8.87 6.95
CA ILE A 141 -4.16 -8.15 5.73
C ILE A 141 -2.92 -8.79 5.10
N TYR A 142 -1.98 -9.27 5.91
CA TYR A 142 -0.80 -9.97 5.42
C TYR A 142 -1.18 -11.19 4.56
N LEU A 143 -2.08 -12.04 5.06
CA LEU A 143 -2.55 -13.21 4.31
C LEU A 143 -3.40 -12.82 3.10
N ALA A 144 -4.26 -11.80 3.21
CA ALA A 144 -5.07 -11.34 2.09
C ALA A 144 -4.20 -10.86 0.91
N HIS A 145 -3.10 -10.13 1.19
CA HIS A 145 -2.12 -9.74 0.17
C HIS A 145 -1.46 -10.96 -0.47
N ARG A 146 -1.01 -11.93 0.33
CA ARG A 146 -0.35 -13.14 -0.20
C ARG A 146 -1.28 -13.95 -1.12
N VAL A 147 -2.58 -14.01 -0.81
CA VAL A 147 -3.56 -14.74 -1.64
C VAL A 147 -3.68 -14.10 -3.03
N VAL A 148 -3.87 -12.78 -3.14
CA VAL A 148 -3.99 -12.10 -4.44
C VAL A 148 -2.66 -12.03 -5.18
N GLU A 149 -1.54 -11.92 -4.48
CA GLU A 149 -0.20 -11.95 -5.09
C GLU A 149 0.08 -13.33 -5.71
N ARG A 150 -0.24 -14.42 -5.00
CA ARG A 150 -0.07 -15.78 -5.53
C ARG A 150 -0.99 -16.04 -6.72
N GLN A 151 -2.23 -15.53 -6.70
CA GLN A 151 -3.12 -15.58 -7.87
C GLN A 151 -2.46 -14.96 -9.09
N SER A 152 -1.88 -13.76 -8.95
CA SER A 152 -1.19 -13.06 -10.03
C SER A 152 0.08 -13.80 -10.48
N GLN A 153 0.83 -14.38 -9.53
CA GLN A 153 2.02 -15.17 -9.84
C GLN A 153 1.68 -16.40 -10.68
N LEU A 154 0.67 -17.20 -10.26
CA LEU A 154 0.27 -18.41 -10.98
C LEU A 154 -0.33 -18.12 -12.36
N ARG A 155 -0.95 -16.93 -12.52
CA ARG A 155 -1.38 -16.42 -13.82
C ARG A 155 -0.19 -16.08 -14.72
N ARG A 156 0.77 -15.32 -14.20
CA ARG A 156 1.93 -14.83 -14.98
C ARG A 156 2.88 -15.95 -15.41
N ASP A 157 3.07 -16.96 -14.56
CA ASP A 157 3.95 -18.10 -14.88
C ASP A 157 3.26 -19.18 -15.71
N GLY A 158 1.97 -18.99 -16.02
CA GLY A 158 1.17 -19.86 -16.90
C GLY A 158 0.72 -21.18 -16.27
N ARG A 159 0.98 -21.40 -14.96
CA ARG A 159 0.49 -22.61 -14.26
C ARG A 159 -1.02 -22.68 -14.20
N LEU A 160 -1.69 -21.54 -14.00
CA LEU A 160 -3.14 -21.38 -14.09
C LEU A 160 -3.45 -20.35 -15.18
N ASN A 161 -3.26 -20.71 -16.43
CA ASN A 161 -3.36 -19.82 -17.60
C ASN A 161 -4.79 -19.32 -17.89
N TRP A 162 -5.79 -19.88 -17.25
CA TRP A 162 -7.18 -19.45 -17.30
C TRP A 162 -7.50 -18.30 -16.32
N LEU A 163 -6.60 -17.98 -15.39
CA LEU A 163 -6.74 -16.81 -14.52
C LEU A 163 -6.62 -15.52 -15.32
N ARG A 164 -7.44 -14.55 -14.97
CA ARG A 164 -7.38 -13.17 -15.50
C ARG A 164 -6.94 -12.20 -14.41
N PRO A 165 -6.58 -10.94 -14.78
CA PRO A 165 -5.87 -10.04 -13.85
C PRO A 165 -6.65 -9.64 -12.59
N ASP A 166 -7.99 -9.53 -12.67
CA ASP A 166 -8.80 -9.00 -11.56
C ASP A 166 -9.12 -10.09 -10.50
N ALA A 167 -8.87 -9.76 -9.24
CA ALA A 167 -9.25 -10.61 -8.11
C ALA A 167 -9.38 -9.80 -6.81
N LYS A 168 -10.21 -10.33 -5.88
CA LYS A 168 -10.38 -9.81 -4.52
C LYS A 168 -10.30 -10.96 -3.53
N ALA A 169 -9.56 -10.79 -2.44
CA ALA A 169 -9.47 -11.73 -1.34
C ALA A 169 -9.95 -11.12 -0.03
N GLN A 170 -10.52 -11.95 0.83
CA GLN A 170 -10.76 -11.64 2.24
C GLN A 170 -10.21 -12.78 3.10
N VAL A 171 -9.62 -12.43 4.24
CA VAL A 171 -9.18 -13.40 5.25
C VAL A 171 -9.74 -13.00 6.60
N THR A 172 -10.45 -13.94 7.23
CA THR A 172 -11.02 -13.79 8.57
C THR A 172 -10.23 -14.65 9.55
N ILE A 173 -9.71 -14.01 10.58
CA ILE A 173 -8.94 -14.65 11.66
C ILE A 173 -9.76 -14.60 12.94
N ARG A 174 -9.77 -15.72 13.65
CA ARG A 174 -10.27 -15.81 15.02
C ARG A 174 -9.17 -15.41 15.98
N TYR A 175 -9.46 -14.43 16.81
CA TYR A 175 -8.57 -13.95 17.87
C TYR A 175 -9.06 -14.45 19.22
N VAL A 176 -8.13 -14.83 20.07
CA VAL A 176 -8.37 -15.19 21.48
C VAL A 176 -7.41 -14.37 22.33
N ASP A 177 -7.96 -13.63 23.30
CA ASP A 177 -7.22 -12.75 24.19
C ASP A 177 -6.23 -11.82 23.42
N GLY A 178 -6.70 -11.29 22.28
CA GLY A 178 -5.99 -10.32 21.44
C GLY A 178 -4.88 -10.89 20.56
N LYS A 179 -4.77 -12.23 20.44
CA LYS A 179 -3.79 -12.92 19.58
C LYS A 179 -4.47 -13.75 18.50
N PRO A 180 -3.88 -13.84 17.30
CA PRO A 180 -4.36 -14.75 16.27
C PRO A 180 -4.40 -16.18 16.81
N HIS A 181 -5.55 -16.84 16.65
CA HIS A 181 -5.76 -18.19 17.19
C HIS A 181 -6.03 -19.22 16.09
N ALA A 182 -6.89 -18.90 15.13
CA ALA A 182 -7.26 -19.78 14.03
C ALA A 182 -7.69 -19.00 12.80
N ILE A 183 -7.51 -19.59 11.63
CA ILE A 183 -8.10 -19.10 10.38
C ILE A 183 -9.53 -19.60 10.31
N ASP A 184 -10.48 -18.67 10.17
CA ASP A 184 -11.91 -19.00 10.12
C ASP A 184 -12.40 -19.12 8.67
N THR A 185 -12.19 -18.08 7.87
CA THR A 185 -12.69 -18.00 6.49
C THR A 185 -11.64 -17.41 5.57
N VAL A 186 -11.51 -17.99 4.37
CA VAL A 186 -10.73 -17.41 3.26
C VAL A 186 -11.62 -17.33 2.04
N LEU A 187 -11.76 -16.11 1.50
CA LEU A 187 -12.50 -15.83 0.28
C LEU A 187 -11.55 -15.39 -0.82
N LEU A 188 -11.73 -15.92 -2.03
CA LEU A 188 -11.14 -15.38 -3.25
C LEU A 188 -12.19 -15.34 -4.37
N SER A 189 -12.45 -14.12 -4.85
CA SER A 189 -13.16 -13.90 -6.11
C SER A 189 -12.14 -13.57 -7.18
N THR A 190 -12.01 -14.41 -8.19
CA THR A 190 -11.02 -14.26 -9.26
C THR A 190 -11.66 -14.32 -10.64
N GLN A 191 -11.27 -13.37 -11.48
CA GLN A 191 -11.63 -13.36 -12.90
C GLN A 191 -10.97 -14.54 -13.61
N HIS A 192 -11.70 -15.15 -14.55
CA HIS A 192 -11.28 -16.36 -15.24
C HIS A 192 -11.77 -16.41 -16.69
N SER A 193 -11.19 -17.28 -17.50
CA SER A 193 -11.65 -17.52 -18.86
C SER A 193 -13.03 -18.20 -18.89
N PRO A 194 -13.83 -17.97 -19.94
CA PRO A 194 -15.23 -18.42 -19.98
C PRO A 194 -15.41 -19.94 -20.07
N GLU A 195 -14.37 -20.68 -20.45
CA GLU A 195 -14.41 -22.12 -20.67
C GLU A 195 -14.33 -22.94 -19.36
N MET A 196 -13.90 -22.30 -18.27
CA MET A 196 -13.65 -22.99 -17.00
C MET A 196 -14.92 -23.26 -16.22
N SER A 197 -15.05 -24.50 -15.71
CA SER A 197 -16.11 -24.82 -14.76
C SER A 197 -15.82 -24.22 -13.38
N LEU A 198 -16.87 -23.86 -12.64
CA LEU A 198 -16.73 -23.34 -11.27
C LEU A 198 -16.13 -24.38 -10.31
N GLU A 199 -16.37 -25.66 -10.55
CA GLU A 199 -15.80 -26.73 -9.75
C GLU A 199 -14.28 -26.80 -9.88
N THR A 200 -13.78 -26.78 -11.13
CA THR A 200 -12.32 -26.76 -11.41
C THR A 200 -11.65 -25.51 -10.85
N ILE A 201 -12.31 -24.34 -11.01
CA ILE A 201 -11.81 -23.07 -10.43
C ILE A 201 -11.71 -23.19 -8.91
N ARG A 202 -12.76 -23.69 -8.26
CA ARG A 202 -12.80 -23.85 -6.81
C ARG A 202 -11.70 -24.76 -6.30
N GLU A 203 -11.51 -25.92 -6.92
CA GLU A 203 -10.46 -26.86 -6.54
C GLU A 203 -9.07 -26.24 -6.68
N ALA A 204 -8.75 -25.68 -7.85
CA ALA A 204 -7.44 -25.06 -8.11
C ALA A 204 -7.17 -23.86 -7.18
N VAL A 205 -8.16 -23.01 -6.92
CA VAL A 205 -8.00 -21.87 -6.01
C VAL A 205 -7.68 -22.35 -4.59
N ILE A 206 -8.39 -23.37 -4.10
CA ILE A 206 -8.17 -23.91 -2.75
C ILE A 206 -6.79 -24.57 -2.66
N GLU A 207 -6.47 -25.47 -3.58
CA GLU A 207 -5.27 -26.30 -3.48
C GLU A 207 -3.98 -25.54 -3.90
N ASP A 208 -4.02 -24.75 -4.97
CA ASP A 208 -2.82 -24.13 -5.53
C ASP A 208 -2.58 -22.69 -5.03
N ILE A 209 -3.66 -21.96 -4.70
CA ILE A 209 -3.53 -20.56 -4.26
C ILE A 209 -3.60 -20.45 -2.75
N ILE A 210 -4.68 -20.94 -2.09
CA ILE A 210 -4.95 -20.64 -0.69
C ILE A 210 -4.13 -21.52 0.25
N LYS A 211 -4.31 -22.85 0.20
CA LYS A 211 -3.71 -23.77 1.17
C LYS A 211 -2.20 -23.64 1.35
N PRO A 212 -1.38 -23.42 0.27
CA PRO A 212 0.06 -23.28 0.43
C PRO A 212 0.52 -22.06 1.22
N LEU A 213 -0.37 -21.10 1.44
CA LEU A 213 -0.06 -19.84 2.16
C LEU A 213 -0.46 -19.87 3.63
N LEU A 214 -1.28 -20.85 4.05
CA LEU A 214 -1.85 -20.86 5.38
C LEU A 214 -0.84 -21.39 6.41
N PRO A 215 -0.56 -20.64 7.49
CA PRO A 215 0.25 -21.12 8.61
C PRO A 215 -0.37 -22.36 9.26
N GLN A 216 0.36 -23.45 9.32
CA GLN A 216 -0.16 -24.76 9.78
C GLN A 216 -0.65 -24.71 11.23
N GLU A 217 0.00 -23.93 12.07
CA GLU A 217 -0.35 -23.74 13.48
C GLU A 217 -1.67 -23.02 13.71
N LEU A 218 -2.20 -22.33 12.68
CA LEU A 218 -3.48 -21.63 12.71
C LEU A 218 -4.63 -22.42 12.03
N ILE A 219 -4.35 -23.61 11.52
CA ILE A 219 -5.36 -24.51 10.98
C ILE A 219 -5.92 -25.34 12.14
N LYS A 220 -6.91 -24.78 12.84
CA LYS A 220 -7.55 -25.40 14.01
C LYS A 220 -9.04 -25.65 13.73
N GLY A 221 -9.32 -26.74 13.03
CA GLY A 221 -10.66 -27.10 12.60
C GLY A 221 -10.92 -26.80 11.11
N ASP A 222 -12.18 -26.79 10.72
CA ASP A 222 -12.59 -26.58 9.34
C ASP A 222 -12.51 -25.12 8.95
N ILE A 223 -11.77 -24.81 7.89
CA ILE A 223 -11.71 -23.47 7.29
C ILE A 223 -12.82 -23.37 6.25
N LYS A 224 -13.57 -22.28 6.30
CA LYS A 224 -14.58 -21.96 5.29
C LYS A 224 -13.91 -21.35 4.06
N TYR A 225 -13.86 -22.08 2.95
CA TYR A 225 -13.38 -21.58 1.67
C TYR A 225 -14.53 -21.05 0.82
N LEU A 226 -14.47 -19.78 0.42
CA LEU A 226 -15.42 -19.13 -0.47
C LEU A 226 -14.71 -18.74 -1.77
N VAL A 227 -15.04 -19.42 -2.86
CA VAL A 227 -14.45 -19.17 -4.18
C VAL A 227 -15.54 -18.78 -5.15
N ASN A 228 -15.43 -17.59 -5.74
CA ASN A 228 -16.41 -17.03 -6.66
C ASN A 228 -17.87 -17.27 -6.20
N PRO A 229 -18.27 -16.80 -4.99
CA PRO A 229 -19.56 -17.14 -4.41
C PRO A 229 -20.76 -16.65 -5.24
N THR A 230 -20.57 -15.65 -6.09
CA THR A 230 -21.57 -15.16 -7.04
C THR A 230 -21.65 -16.00 -8.32
N GLY A 231 -20.75 -16.98 -8.49
CA GLY A 231 -20.64 -17.82 -9.67
C GLY A 231 -19.61 -17.30 -10.68
N ARG A 232 -20.02 -17.20 -11.94
CA ARG A 232 -19.13 -16.83 -13.06
C ARG A 232 -18.58 -15.41 -12.92
N PHE A 233 -17.24 -15.26 -13.09
CA PHE A 233 -16.54 -13.97 -13.05
C PHE A 233 -15.62 -13.85 -14.29
N VAL A 234 -16.20 -13.66 -15.45
CA VAL A 234 -15.50 -13.48 -16.73
C VAL A 234 -15.34 -11.98 -17.06
N ILE A 235 -16.37 -11.18 -16.84
CA ILE A 235 -16.29 -9.72 -16.97
C ILE A 235 -15.73 -9.16 -15.67
N GLY A 236 -14.58 -8.50 -15.76
CA GLY A 236 -13.88 -7.91 -14.61
C GLY A 236 -12.92 -6.84 -15.06
N GLY A 237 -12.06 -6.38 -14.13
CA GLY A 237 -11.18 -5.27 -14.37
C GLY A 237 -11.92 -3.97 -14.69
N PRO A 238 -11.32 -3.02 -15.43
CA PRO A 238 -11.95 -1.75 -15.80
C PRO A 238 -13.24 -1.87 -16.61
N GLN A 239 -13.51 -3.02 -17.23
CA GLN A 239 -14.80 -3.30 -17.88
C GLN A 239 -15.90 -3.59 -16.84
N GLY A 240 -15.56 -4.24 -15.76
CA GLY A 240 -16.53 -4.59 -14.71
C GLY A 240 -16.86 -3.43 -13.79
N ASP A 241 -15.90 -2.59 -13.48
CA ASP A 241 -16.03 -1.45 -12.57
C ASP A 241 -15.01 -0.35 -12.92
N CYS A 242 -15.38 0.89 -12.68
CA CYS A 242 -14.48 2.04 -12.85
C CYS A 242 -13.43 2.06 -11.76
N GLY A 243 -12.17 2.28 -12.12
CA GLY A 243 -11.05 2.43 -11.19
C GLY A 243 -10.57 3.87 -11.08
N LEU A 244 -10.20 4.27 -9.86
CA LEU A 244 -9.60 5.56 -9.59
C LEU A 244 -8.41 5.41 -8.64
N THR A 245 -7.41 6.27 -8.81
CA THR A 245 -6.28 6.39 -7.88
C THR A 245 -6.76 6.71 -6.46
N GLY A 246 -6.20 6.03 -5.47
CA GLY A 246 -6.45 6.34 -4.06
C GLY A 246 -7.76 5.83 -3.48
N ARG A 247 -8.41 4.85 -4.11
CA ARG A 247 -9.65 4.24 -3.60
C ARG A 247 -9.45 2.92 -2.83
N LYS A 248 -8.20 2.52 -2.60
CA LYS A 248 -7.85 1.30 -1.85
C LYS A 248 -6.91 1.58 -0.68
N ILE A 249 -7.09 2.75 -0.01
CA ILE A 249 -6.21 3.23 1.04
C ILE A 249 -6.09 2.31 2.25
N ILE A 250 -7.14 1.55 2.57
CA ILE A 250 -7.13 0.58 3.67
C ILE A 250 -6.39 -0.70 3.27
N VAL A 251 -6.56 -1.15 2.02
CA VAL A 251 -5.77 -2.24 1.44
C VAL A 251 -4.29 -1.87 1.37
N ASP A 252 -3.98 -0.62 1.02
CA ASP A 252 -2.62 -0.11 0.92
C ASP A 252 -1.89 -0.05 2.26
N THR A 253 -2.61 -0.05 3.37
CA THR A 253 -2.08 0.15 4.72
C THR A 253 -2.26 -1.09 5.61
N TYR A 254 -3.18 -1.08 6.55
CA TYR A 254 -3.24 -2.08 7.62
C TYR A 254 -4.53 -2.92 7.63
N GLY A 255 -5.34 -2.88 6.56
CA GLY A 255 -6.55 -3.70 6.43
C GLY A 255 -7.61 -3.47 7.50
N GLY A 256 -7.65 -2.27 8.08
CA GLY A 256 -8.58 -1.91 9.15
C GLY A 256 -8.07 -2.17 10.57
N SER A 257 -6.87 -2.75 10.73
CA SER A 257 -6.27 -3.00 12.06
C SER A 257 -5.76 -1.74 12.75
N ALA A 258 -5.60 -0.64 12.02
CA ALA A 258 -5.20 0.66 12.52
C ALA A 258 -6.06 1.76 11.88
N PRO A 259 -6.17 2.93 12.53
CA PRO A 259 -6.77 4.12 11.92
C PRO A 259 -6.05 4.55 10.65
N HIS A 260 -6.72 5.34 9.82
CA HIS A 260 -6.18 5.93 8.61
C HIS A 260 -6.45 7.44 8.58
N GLY A 261 -5.49 8.23 8.13
CA GLY A 261 -5.63 9.69 8.04
C GLY A 261 -6.45 10.18 6.86
N GLY A 262 -6.73 9.30 5.87
CA GLY A 262 -7.53 9.61 4.68
C GLY A 262 -6.71 9.93 3.44
N GLY A 263 -5.41 10.24 3.55
CA GLY A 263 -4.54 10.56 2.43
C GLY A 263 -4.16 9.32 1.61
N ALA A 264 -4.35 9.37 0.30
CA ALA A 264 -3.88 8.35 -0.64
C ALA A 264 -2.37 8.53 -0.92
N PHE A 265 -1.71 7.45 -1.37
CA PHE A 265 -0.27 7.42 -1.63
C PHE A 265 0.07 7.54 -3.12
N SER A 266 -0.51 6.66 -3.94
CA SER A 266 -0.14 6.52 -5.35
C SER A 266 -0.29 7.83 -6.12
N GLY A 267 0.66 8.11 -7.01
CA GLY A 267 0.71 9.32 -7.81
C GLY A 267 1.29 10.56 -7.13
N LYS A 268 1.57 10.50 -5.83
CA LYS A 268 2.12 11.62 -5.05
C LYS A 268 3.63 11.49 -4.89
N ASP A 269 4.38 12.53 -5.24
CA ASP A 269 5.81 12.64 -4.93
C ASP A 269 6.07 12.76 -3.42
N PRO A 270 7.30 12.48 -2.92
CA PRO A 270 7.57 12.40 -1.50
C PRO A 270 7.54 13.75 -0.74
N SER A 271 7.34 14.88 -1.39
CA SER A 271 7.05 16.15 -0.70
C SER A 271 5.66 16.16 -0.07
N LYS A 272 4.76 15.29 -0.51
CA LYS A 272 3.43 15.13 0.06
C LYS A 272 3.51 14.26 1.31
N VAL A 273 3.25 14.87 2.46
CA VAL A 273 3.32 14.21 3.77
C VAL A 273 2.29 13.09 3.93
N ASP A 274 1.19 13.10 3.20
CA ASP A 274 0.24 11.98 3.12
C ASP A 274 0.96 10.66 2.85
N ARG A 275 1.95 10.67 1.95
CA ARG A 275 2.74 9.51 1.60
C ARG A 275 3.98 9.39 2.47
N SER A 276 4.84 10.37 2.50
CA SER A 276 6.15 10.31 3.16
C SER A 276 6.03 10.13 4.68
N ALA A 277 5.11 10.85 5.34
CA ALA A 277 4.93 10.72 6.78
C ALA A 277 4.18 9.44 7.18
N ALA A 278 3.31 8.88 6.34
CA ALA A 278 2.75 7.55 6.56
C ALA A 278 3.83 6.46 6.49
N TYR A 279 4.78 6.57 5.54
CA TYR A 279 5.94 5.69 5.47
C TYR A 279 6.86 5.83 6.68
N ALA A 280 7.15 7.08 7.11
CA ALA A 280 7.90 7.33 8.34
C ALA A 280 7.19 6.76 9.58
N GLY A 281 5.86 6.90 9.67
CA GLY A 281 5.06 6.31 10.75
C GLY A 281 5.20 4.79 10.79
N ARG A 282 5.16 4.11 9.64
CA ARG A 282 5.41 2.66 9.55
C ARG A 282 6.82 2.31 10.01
N TYR A 283 7.82 3.02 9.54
CA TYR A 283 9.22 2.82 9.91
C TYR A 283 9.42 2.94 11.43
N ILE A 284 8.85 3.96 12.05
CA ILE A 284 8.91 4.17 13.49
C ILE A 284 8.23 3.03 14.25
N ALA A 285 6.97 2.75 13.93
CA ALA A 285 6.20 1.71 14.61
C ALA A 285 6.87 0.34 14.50
N LYS A 286 7.41 0.01 13.32
CA LYS A 286 8.12 -1.25 13.08
C LYS A 286 9.40 -1.34 13.92
N ASN A 287 10.18 -0.28 14.02
CA ASN A 287 11.38 -0.25 14.84
C ASN A 287 11.08 -0.35 16.34
N ILE A 288 10.00 0.24 16.83
CA ILE A 288 9.55 0.13 18.23
C ILE A 288 9.22 -1.33 18.57
N VAL A 289 8.46 -2.02 17.71
CA VAL A 289 8.12 -3.43 17.92
C VAL A 289 9.34 -4.33 17.74
N ALA A 290 10.18 -4.11 16.74
CA ALA A 290 11.41 -4.85 16.50
C ALA A 290 12.42 -4.69 17.67
N ALA A 291 12.47 -3.52 18.31
CA ALA A 291 13.28 -3.27 19.51
C ALA A 291 12.75 -4.03 20.75
N GLY A 292 11.56 -4.63 20.65
CA GLY A 292 10.89 -5.30 21.76
C GLY A 292 10.40 -4.35 22.85
N LEU A 293 10.18 -3.07 22.53
CA LEU A 293 9.62 -2.08 23.45
C LEU A 293 8.12 -2.31 23.68
N ALA A 294 7.42 -2.84 22.69
CA ALA A 294 6.01 -3.20 22.74
C ALA A 294 5.73 -4.34 21.75
N THR A 295 4.61 -5.05 21.91
CA THR A 295 4.13 -6.04 20.91
C THR A 295 3.22 -5.42 19.86
N LYS A 296 2.69 -4.23 20.14
CA LYS A 296 1.87 -3.40 19.23
C LYS A 296 2.26 -1.94 19.40
N CYS A 297 2.34 -1.21 18.31
CA CYS A 297 2.62 0.22 18.33
C CYS A 297 1.81 0.92 17.25
N LEU A 298 1.07 1.95 17.64
CA LEU A 298 0.43 2.92 16.77
C LEU A 298 1.08 4.27 17.01
N ILE A 299 1.43 4.96 15.94
CA ILE A 299 1.87 6.36 15.97
C ILE A 299 0.96 7.21 15.09
N GLN A 300 0.61 8.41 15.56
CA GLN A 300 0.00 9.47 14.77
C GLN A 300 0.99 10.63 14.64
N ILE A 301 1.14 11.13 13.43
CA ILE A 301 1.92 12.33 13.12
C ILE A 301 0.99 13.29 12.40
N SER A 302 1.00 14.58 12.78
CA SER A 302 0.18 15.59 12.11
C SER A 302 0.99 16.81 11.69
N TYR A 303 0.56 17.45 10.61
CA TYR A 303 1.22 18.63 10.03
C TYR A 303 0.22 19.74 9.74
N ALA A 304 0.72 20.97 9.75
CA ALA A 304 0.04 22.13 9.18
C ALA A 304 0.76 22.54 7.89
N ILE A 305 -0.01 23.00 6.90
CA ILE A 305 0.56 23.46 5.62
C ILE A 305 1.62 24.55 5.84
N GLY A 306 2.74 24.43 5.15
CA GLY A 306 3.83 25.41 5.23
C GLY A 306 4.67 25.37 6.53
N VAL A 307 4.41 24.41 7.44
CA VAL A 307 5.17 24.24 8.69
C VAL A 307 5.99 22.96 8.61
N ALA A 308 7.29 23.06 8.94
CA ALA A 308 8.22 21.94 8.85
C ALA A 308 8.07 20.95 10.02
N LEU A 309 7.90 21.47 11.23
CA LEU A 309 7.75 20.61 12.42
C LEU A 309 6.35 20.02 12.49
N PRO A 310 6.21 18.73 12.88
CA PRO A 310 4.90 18.17 13.19
C PRO A 310 4.16 19.00 14.24
N THR A 311 2.86 19.17 14.06
CA THR A 311 2.00 19.84 15.06
C THR A 311 1.73 18.94 16.26
N SER A 312 1.74 17.63 16.05
CA SER A 312 1.69 16.62 17.12
C SER A 312 2.32 15.30 16.72
N VAL A 313 2.83 14.59 17.72
CA VAL A 313 3.30 13.19 17.63
C VAL A 313 2.72 12.47 18.82
N TRP A 314 1.85 11.51 18.56
CA TRP A 314 1.21 10.69 19.60
C TRP A 314 1.50 9.21 19.36
N VAL A 315 1.77 8.48 20.44
CA VAL A 315 2.09 7.05 20.41
C VAL A 315 1.20 6.30 21.39
N THR A 316 0.76 5.12 21.02
CA THR A 316 0.20 4.15 21.94
C THR A 316 0.70 2.75 21.66
N SER A 317 1.08 2.06 22.72
CA SER A 317 1.47 0.64 22.72
C SER A 317 0.29 -0.29 23.05
N TYR A 318 -0.93 0.26 23.20
CA TYR A 318 -2.11 -0.50 23.64
C TYR A 318 -1.89 -1.26 24.97
N GLY A 319 -1.09 -0.70 25.87
CA GLY A 319 -0.76 -1.34 27.14
C GLY A 319 0.21 -2.51 27.05
N THR A 320 0.84 -2.73 25.90
CA THR A 320 1.86 -3.79 25.71
C THR A 320 3.29 -3.29 25.90
N GLY A 321 3.46 -1.97 26.17
CA GLY A 321 4.77 -1.33 26.34
C GLY A 321 5.53 -1.82 27.55
N LYS A 322 6.85 -2.04 27.41
CA LYS A 322 7.78 -2.28 28.51
C LYS A 322 8.21 -1.00 29.21
N ILE A 323 8.02 0.12 28.57
CA ILE A 323 8.16 1.50 29.07
C ILE A 323 6.88 2.26 28.75
N SER A 324 6.68 3.43 29.35
CA SER A 324 5.47 4.21 29.12
C SER A 324 5.40 4.74 27.69
N ASP A 325 4.18 5.00 27.19
CA ASP A 325 3.96 5.56 25.85
C ASP A 325 4.60 6.95 25.69
N GLU A 326 4.63 7.75 26.77
CA GLU A 326 5.33 9.05 26.80
C GLU A 326 6.84 8.86 26.57
N LYS A 327 7.44 7.85 27.21
CA LYS A 327 8.87 7.55 27.02
C LYS A 327 9.16 7.07 25.62
N ILE A 328 8.27 6.26 25.03
CA ILE A 328 8.38 5.87 23.62
C ILE A 328 8.31 7.11 22.72
N ALA A 329 7.39 8.04 22.98
CA ALA A 329 7.26 9.28 22.20
C ALA A 329 8.51 10.18 22.30
N GLU A 330 9.18 10.23 23.48
CA GLU A 330 10.47 10.91 23.63
C GLU A 330 11.56 10.27 22.76
N LEU A 331 11.65 8.94 22.77
CA LEU A 331 12.60 8.21 21.92
C LEU A 331 12.33 8.43 20.42
N VAL A 332 11.07 8.49 20.02
CA VAL A 332 10.70 8.82 18.63
C VAL A 332 11.27 10.18 18.24
N LYS A 333 11.05 11.21 19.05
CA LYS A 333 11.55 12.57 18.76
C LYS A 333 13.11 12.63 18.76
N LYS A 334 13.77 11.77 19.51
CA LYS A 334 15.24 11.70 19.58
C LYS A 334 15.86 11.02 18.35
N HIS A 335 15.24 9.95 17.86
CA HIS A 335 15.83 9.07 16.85
C HIS A 335 15.38 9.31 15.42
N PHE A 336 14.25 10.06 15.21
CA PHE A 336 13.66 10.24 13.89
C PHE A 336 13.42 11.72 13.60
N ASP A 337 13.92 12.17 12.45
CA ASP A 337 13.63 13.51 11.95
C ASP A 337 12.30 13.50 11.19
N LEU A 338 11.26 14.08 11.79
CA LEU A 338 9.90 14.10 11.26
C LEU A 338 9.59 15.33 10.43
N ARG A 339 10.56 16.19 10.14
CA ARG A 339 10.39 17.26 9.15
C ARG A 339 10.24 16.64 7.77
N PRO A 340 9.43 17.20 6.86
CA PRO A 340 9.18 16.61 5.53
C PRO A 340 10.47 16.21 4.81
N LYS A 341 11.47 17.09 4.83
CA LYS A 341 12.75 16.82 4.21
C LYS A 341 13.60 15.80 4.97
N GLY A 342 13.55 15.83 6.29
CA GLY A 342 14.21 14.81 7.14
C GLY A 342 13.71 13.41 6.81
N ILE A 343 12.40 13.26 6.63
CA ILE A 343 11.78 11.98 6.23
C ILE A 343 12.29 11.55 4.85
N VAL A 344 12.28 12.46 3.87
CA VAL A 344 12.72 12.17 2.50
C VAL A 344 14.18 11.68 2.48
N GLN A 345 15.05 12.32 3.28
CA GLN A 345 16.45 11.91 3.40
C GLN A 345 16.60 10.58 4.16
N MET A 346 15.92 10.45 5.30
CA MET A 346 16.00 9.26 6.16
C MET A 346 15.57 7.98 5.44
N LEU A 347 14.56 8.08 4.58
CA LEU A 347 13.99 6.96 3.85
C LEU A 347 14.42 6.91 2.37
N GLU A 348 15.30 7.80 1.93
CA GLU A 348 15.83 7.87 0.56
C GLU A 348 14.74 7.88 -0.52
N LEU A 349 13.73 8.75 -0.36
CA LEU A 349 12.49 8.71 -1.16
C LEU A 349 12.60 9.38 -2.54
N LEU A 350 13.70 10.07 -2.88
CA LEU A 350 13.88 10.73 -4.19
C LEU A 350 14.36 9.74 -5.29
N ARG A 351 13.79 8.55 -5.33
CA ARG A 351 14.13 7.47 -6.26
C ARG A 351 12.88 6.95 -6.97
N PRO A 352 12.99 6.37 -8.17
CA PRO A 352 11.86 5.76 -8.87
C PRO A 352 11.57 4.36 -8.28
N ILE A 353 10.92 4.31 -7.13
CA ILE A 353 10.64 3.09 -6.35
C ILE A 353 9.13 2.83 -6.18
N TYR A 354 8.27 3.70 -6.71
CA TYR A 354 6.86 3.77 -6.33
C TYR A 354 5.96 2.81 -7.09
N THR A 355 6.28 2.46 -8.31
CA THR A 355 5.52 1.48 -9.11
C THR A 355 5.33 0.16 -8.36
N ASN A 356 6.37 -0.32 -7.67
CA ASN A 356 6.33 -1.58 -6.93
C ASN A 356 5.45 -1.50 -5.67
N THR A 357 5.18 -0.30 -5.14
CA THR A 357 4.34 -0.10 -3.95
C THR A 357 2.85 -0.20 -4.26
N ALA A 358 2.46 0.03 -5.52
CA ALA A 358 1.07 0.28 -5.91
C ALA A 358 0.18 -0.97 -5.97
N ALA A 359 0.70 -2.15 -5.66
CA ALA A 359 -0.07 -3.39 -5.53
C ALA A 359 0.46 -4.22 -4.37
N TYR A 360 -0.40 -5.01 -3.73
CA TYR A 360 -0.08 -5.93 -2.62
C TYR A 360 0.34 -5.24 -1.32
N GLY A 361 -0.08 -4.00 -1.11
CA GLY A 361 0.19 -3.18 0.08
C GLY A 361 1.52 -2.43 0.03
N HIS A 362 1.58 -1.28 0.71
CA HIS A 362 2.77 -0.46 0.83
C HIS A 362 3.66 -0.89 2.01
N PHE A 363 3.12 -1.71 2.92
CA PHE A 363 3.78 -2.14 4.16
C PHE A 363 3.89 -3.66 4.26
N GLY A 364 4.86 -4.12 5.05
CA GLY A 364 5.13 -5.54 5.24
C GLY A 364 5.84 -6.19 4.04
N ARG A 365 6.64 -5.41 3.32
CA ARG A 365 7.39 -5.80 2.13
C ARG A 365 8.89 -5.72 2.42
N GLU A 366 9.65 -6.76 2.06
CA GLU A 366 11.08 -6.88 2.39
C GLU A 366 12.01 -6.62 1.19
N GLU A 367 11.48 -6.14 0.07
CA GLU A 367 12.28 -5.71 -1.08
C GLU A 367 13.15 -4.50 -0.72
N PRO A 368 14.39 -4.39 -1.22
CA PRO A 368 15.35 -3.37 -0.77
C PRO A 368 14.90 -1.91 -0.96
N GLU A 369 14.02 -1.66 -1.91
CA GLU A 369 13.47 -0.32 -2.16
C GLU A 369 12.48 0.16 -1.09
N PHE A 370 11.92 -0.75 -0.28
CA PHE A 370 10.97 -0.42 0.81
C PHE A 370 11.76 -0.04 2.08
N THR A 371 12.47 1.08 2.06
CA THR A 371 13.36 1.52 3.14
C THR A 371 12.66 1.73 4.48
N TRP A 372 11.38 2.04 4.46
CA TRP A 372 10.54 2.17 5.68
C TRP A 372 10.25 0.84 6.38
N GLU A 373 10.64 -0.28 5.79
CA GLU A 373 10.55 -1.60 6.42
C GLU A 373 11.85 -1.99 7.16
N ALA A 374 12.91 -1.21 7.07
CA ALA A 374 14.16 -1.46 7.80
C ALA A 374 13.97 -1.36 9.32
N THR A 375 14.71 -2.17 10.06
CA THR A 375 14.69 -2.21 11.53
C THR A 375 16.04 -1.78 12.15
N ASP A 376 16.79 -0.96 11.45
CA ASP A 376 18.12 -0.48 11.77
C ASP A 376 18.19 0.39 13.02
N LYS A 377 17.08 1.01 13.44
CA LYS A 377 16.97 1.79 14.68
C LYS A 377 16.65 0.95 15.92
N ALA A 378 16.26 -0.31 15.75
CA ALA A 378 15.76 -1.12 16.85
C ALA A 378 16.79 -1.28 18.01
N SER A 379 18.05 -1.52 17.70
CA SER A 379 19.11 -1.67 18.73
C SER A 379 19.34 -0.38 19.51
N ALA A 380 19.37 0.77 18.83
CA ALA A 380 19.57 2.07 19.48
C ALA A 380 18.36 2.44 20.37
N LEU A 381 17.13 2.21 19.86
CA LEU A 381 15.90 2.42 20.64
C LEU A 381 15.88 1.56 21.92
N ARG A 382 16.27 0.28 21.80
CA ARG A 382 16.33 -0.64 22.94
C ARG A 382 17.35 -0.18 23.98
N ALA A 383 18.55 0.22 23.55
CA ALA A 383 19.60 0.70 24.46
C ALA A 383 19.17 1.98 25.19
N ASP A 384 18.59 2.94 24.48
CA ASP A 384 18.11 4.20 25.07
C ASP A 384 16.87 4.02 25.96
N ALA A 385 16.13 2.93 25.79
CA ALA A 385 15.04 2.53 26.67
C ALA A 385 15.54 1.86 27.98
N GLY A 386 16.81 1.50 28.05
CA GLY A 386 17.40 0.80 29.21
C GLY A 386 17.02 -0.68 29.28
N LEU A 387 16.82 -1.36 28.13
CA LEU A 387 16.37 -2.77 28.02
C LEU A 387 17.43 -3.67 27.38
#